data_0f3e130881a3155c2f44a0bf5b0b5132
#
_entry.id   0f3e130881a3155c2f44a0bf5b0b5132
#
_cell.length_a   1.000
_cell.length_b   1.000
_cell.length_c   1.000
_cell.angle_alpha   90.00
_cell.angle_beta   90.00
_cell.angle_gamma   90.00
#
_symmetry.space_group_name_H-M   'P 1'
#
loop_
_entity.id
_entity.type
_entity.pdbx_description
1 polymer ?
#
loop_
_entity_poly.entity_id
_entity_poly.type
_entity_poly.pdbx_seq_one_letter_code
_entity_poly.pdbx_strand_id
1 'polypeptide(L)'
;FRVRLIEPRRGEQYDKSLRAEAEVEVPEDGALDRVEFFLNETLVATLYQEPFTQPILLPEDGGIAYVRAVAHQVDGNQTEDLVFVNAPDNLEELDVQFVELYTTVLDRDSHPVRDLEQRDFRVLEDGVPQEIVRFERLENLPIHVAIVLDFSASMESNLAQAKAAALEFFQSGI
;
A
#
# COMPACT_ATOMS: atom_id res chain seq x y z
N PHE A 1 -5.76 -15.77 7.17
CA PHE A 1 -6.27 -14.77 6.24
C PHE A 1 -5.40 -14.74 5.00
N ARG A 2 -5.99 -14.98 3.83
CA ARG A 2 -5.25 -15.07 2.57
C ARG A 2 -6.11 -14.60 1.41
N VAL A 3 -5.52 -13.88 0.46
CA VAL A 3 -6.09 -13.60 -0.86
C VAL A 3 -5.27 -14.32 -1.92
N ARG A 4 -5.90 -14.77 -2.99
CA ARG A 4 -5.25 -15.37 -4.14
C ARG A 4 -5.93 -14.93 -5.42
N LEU A 5 -5.14 -14.46 -6.38
CA LEU A 5 -5.59 -14.22 -7.74
C LEU A 5 -5.77 -15.56 -8.47
N ILE A 6 -6.96 -15.80 -8.99
CA ILE A 6 -7.31 -16.94 -9.84
C ILE A 6 -7.11 -16.56 -11.31
N GLU A 7 -7.42 -15.32 -11.63
CA GLU A 7 -7.17 -14.66 -12.91
C GLU A 7 -6.62 -13.23 -12.63
N PRO A 8 -5.66 -12.74 -13.41
CA PRO A 8 -4.95 -13.38 -14.53
C PRO A 8 -4.07 -14.54 -14.07
N ARG A 9 -3.82 -15.48 -14.98
CA ARG A 9 -2.86 -16.56 -14.73
C ARG A 9 -1.46 -16.17 -15.13
N ARG A 10 -0.51 -16.68 -14.39
CA ARG A 10 0.92 -16.52 -14.70
C ARG A 10 1.22 -17.14 -16.08
N GLY A 11 2.02 -16.43 -16.89
CA GLY A 11 2.45 -16.90 -18.21
C GLY A 11 1.41 -16.77 -19.31
N GLU A 12 0.18 -16.35 -19.02
CA GLU A 12 -0.80 -16.06 -20.05
C GLU A 12 -0.62 -14.66 -20.64
N GLN A 13 -0.89 -14.55 -21.95
CA GLN A 13 -0.82 -13.28 -22.69
C GLN A 13 -2.22 -12.70 -22.85
N TYR A 14 -2.35 -11.42 -22.56
CA TYR A 14 -3.60 -10.67 -22.66
C TYR A 14 -3.41 -9.47 -23.61
N ASP A 15 -4.37 -9.21 -24.49
CA ASP A 15 -4.24 -8.14 -25.51
C ASP A 15 -4.67 -6.77 -24.93
N LYS A 16 -5.96 -6.52 -24.86
CA LYS A 16 -6.50 -5.18 -24.49
C LYS A 16 -7.11 -5.13 -23.11
N SER A 17 -7.54 -6.26 -22.62
CA SER A 17 -8.23 -6.38 -21.35
C SER A 17 -8.10 -7.77 -20.78
N LEU A 18 -8.24 -7.87 -19.49
CA LEU A 18 -8.36 -9.12 -18.77
C LEU A 18 -9.50 -9.04 -17.75
N ARG A 19 -9.86 -10.17 -17.21
CA ARG A 19 -10.78 -10.26 -16.07
C ARG A 19 -9.96 -10.68 -14.85
N ALA A 20 -9.84 -9.80 -13.87
CA ALA A 20 -9.26 -10.17 -12.60
C ALA A 20 -10.30 -10.90 -11.76
N GLU A 21 -9.88 -11.97 -11.09
CA GLU A 21 -10.70 -12.75 -10.17
C GLU A 21 -9.84 -13.17 -8.98
N ALA A 22 -10.36 -12.94 -7.76
CA ALA A 22 -9.68 -13.27 -6.53
C ALA A 22 -10.57 -14.14 -5.62
N GLU A 23 -9.94 -15.09 -4.95
CA GLU A 23 -10.51 -15.84 -3.83
C GLU A 23 -9.91 -15.34 -2.52
N VAL A 24 -10.75 -15.24 -1.49
CA VAL A 24 -10.32 -14.80 -0.15
C VAL A 24 -10.69 -15.87 0.88
N GLU A 25 -9.69 -16.33 1.61
CA GLU A 25 -9.86 -17.23 2.74
C GLU A 25 -9.82 -16.41 4.04
N VAL A 26 -10.97 -16.33 4.72
CA VAL A 26 -11.11 -15.62 6.01
C VAL A 26 -11.21 -16.65 7.13
N PRO A 27 -10.44 -16.52 8.24
CA PRO A 27 -10.61 -17.35 9.43
C PRO A 27 -12.03 -17.25 10.03
N GLU A 28 -12.45 -18.24 10.80
CA GLU A 28 -13.81 -18.29 11.39
C GLU A 28 -14.14 -17.08 12.28
N ASP A 29 -13.12 -16.48 12.89
CA ASP A 29 -13.23 -15.31 13.78
C ASP A 29 -12.95 -13.97 13.04
N GLY A 30 -12.66 -14.01 11.74
CA GLY A 30 -12.38 -12.83 10.91
C GLY A 30 -13.60 -12.34 10.15
N ALA A 31 -13.60 -11.09 9.78
CA ALA A 31 -14.58 -10.48 8.89
C ALA A 31 -13.88 -9.71 7.77
N LEU A 32 -14.19 -10.05 6.51
CA LEU A 32 -13.72 -9.32 5.35
C LEU A 32 -14.44 -7.97 5.25
N ASP A 33 -13.68 -6.90 5.05
CA ASP A 33 -14.22 -5.58 4.78
C ASP A 33 -14.36 -5.35 3.27
N ARG A 34 -13.26 -5.53 2.52
CA ARG A 34 -13.23 -5.29 1.08
C ARG A 34 -12.05 -5.99 0.40
N VAL A 35 -12.14 -6.06 -0.92
CA VAL A 35 -11.04 -6.43 -1.82
C VAL A 35 -10.80 -5.30 -2.80
N GLU A 36 -9.57 -4.88 -2.94
CA GLU A 36 -9.13 -3.84 -3.86
C GLU A 36 -8.30 -4.45 -4.99
N PHE A 37 -8.62 -4.09 -6.23
CA PHE A 37 -7.84 -4.46 -7.40
C PHE A 37 -7.05 -3.28 -7.93
N PHE A 38 -5.78 -3.54 -8.22
CA PHE A 38 -4.87 -2.56 -8.80
C PHE A 38 -4.34 -3.09 -10.13
N LEU A 39 -4.15 -2.18 -11.08
CA LEU A 39 -3.29 -2.38 -12.23
C LEU A 39 -2.05 -1.51 -12.04
N ASN A 40 -0.91 -2.14 -11.92
CA ASN A 40 0.31 -1.48 -11.44
C ASN A 40 0.01 -0.81 -10.09
N GLU A 41 0.30 0.48 -9.95
CA GLU A 41 0.01 1.25 -8.74
C GLU A 41 -1.39 1.90 -8.73
N THR A 42 -2.17 1.74 -9.80
CA THR A 42 -3.45 2.42 -9.94
C THR A 42 -4.58 1.56 -9.41
N LEU A 43 -5.33 2.07 -8.44
CA LEU A 43 -6.56 1.43 -7.96
C LEU A 43 -7.61 1.39 -9.08
N VAL A 44 -8.06 0.19 -9.44
CA VAL A 44 -9.07 -0.04 -10.49
C VAL A 44 -10.46 -0.19 -9.90
N ALA A 45 -10.58 -0.96 -8.81
CA ALA A 45 -11.87 -1.20 -8.18
C ALA A 45 -11.73 -1.57 -6.70
N THR A 46 -12.79 -1.28 -5.94
CA THR A 46 -12.99 -1.74 -4.57
C THR A 46 -14.31 -2.52 -4.51
N LEU A 47 -14.26 -3.78 -4.10
CA LEU A 47 -15.40 -4.69 -4.03
C LEU A 47 -15.64 -5.10 -2.57
N TYR A 48 -16.89 -5.01 -2.12
CA TYR A 48 -17.29 -5.28 -0.74
C TYR A 48 -17.98 -6.62 -0.54
N GLN A 49 -18.24 -7.36 -1.63
CA GLN A 49 -18.88 -8.67 -1.58
C GLN A 49 -18.50 -9.53 -2.80
N GLU A 50 -18.58 -10.82 -2.63
CA GLU A 50 -18.39 -11.78 -3.72
C GLU A 50 -19.44 -11.64 -4.84
N PRO A 51 -19.10 -11.99 -6.07
CA PRO A 51 -17.78 -12.48 -6.51
C PRO A 51 -16.78 -11.33 -6.68
N PHE A 52 -15.54 -11.56 -6.19
CA PHE A 52 -14.45 -10.58 -6.37
C PHE A 52 -13.88 -10.69 -7.77
N THR A 53 -14.58 -10.07 -8.71
CA THR A 53 -14.24 -10.11 -10.14
C THR A 53 -14.34 -8.74 -10.75
N GLN A 54 -13.27 -8.33 -11.48
CA GLN A 54 -13.17 -7.01 -12.09
C GLN A 54 -12.57 -7.07 -13.50
N PRO A 55 -13.26 -6.57 -14.53
CA PRO A 55 -12.65 -6.29 -15.83
C PRO A 55 -11.60 -5.18 -15.70
N ILE A 56 -10.41 -5.41 -16.28
CA ILE A 56 -9.29 -4.46 -16.27
C ILE A 56 -8.86 -4.20 -17.71
N LEU A 57 -8.78 -2.92 -18.08
CA LEU A 57 -8.20 -2.50 -19.36
C LEU A 57 -6.69 -2.42 -19.22
N LEU A 58 -5.97 -3.05 -20.11
CA LEU A 58 -4.52 -3.02 -20.16
C LEU A 58 -4.02 -1.80 -20.94
N PRO A 59 -2.78 -1.32 -20.66
CA PRO A 59 -2.16 -0.26 -21.44
C PRO A 59 -2.02 -0.64 -22.92
N GLU A 60 -2.26 0.33 -23.82
CA GLU A 60 -2.21 0.12 -25.27
C GLU A 60 -0.81 -0.23 -25.81
N ASP A 61 0.23 0.11 -25.07
CA ASP A 61 1.63 -0.16 -25.42
C ASP A 61 2.01 -1.64 -25.30
N GLY A 62 1.13 -2.48 -24.74
CA GLY A 62 1.35 -3.91 -24.55
C GLY A 62 2.52 -4.23 -23.62
N GLY A 63 2.95 -3.26 -22.82
CA GLY A 63 4.04 -3.40 -21.86
C GLY A 63 3.74 -4.39 -20.75
N ILE A 64 4.77 -4.79 -20.02
CA ILE A 64 4.65 -5.61 -18.81
C ILE A 64 3.82 -4.82 -17.80
N ALA A 65 2.80 -5.45 -17.26
CA ALA A 65 1.99 -4.90 -16.20
C ALA A 65 1.85 -5.95 -15.07
N TYR A 66 1.30 -5.56 -13.94
CA TYR A 66 0.89 -6.50 -12.92
C TYR A 66 -0.51 -6.15 -12.39
N VAL A 67 -1.24 -7.20 -12.06
CA VAL A 67 -2.50 -7.09 -11.33
C VAL A 67 -2.23 -7.49 -9.89
N ARG A 68 -2.67 -6.67 -8.96
CA ARG A 68 -2.58 -6.91 -7.52
C ARG A 68 -3.97 -6.90 -6.91
N ALA A 69 -4.26 -7.89 -6.08
CA ALA A 69 -5.46 -7.95 -5.25
C ALA A 69 -5.06 -7.78 -3.78
N VAL A 70 -5.67 -6.82 -3.09
CA VAL A 70 -5.47 -6.58 -1.66
C VAL A 70 -6.78 -6.82 -0.94
N ALA A 71 -6.81 -7.77 0.00
CA ALA A 71 -7.96 -8.03 0.85
C ALA A 71 -7.74 -7.38 2.22
N HIS A 72 -8.78 -6.71 2.72
CA HIS A 72 -8.77 -6.01 4.01
C HIS A 72 -9.81 -6.64 4.94
N GLN A 73 -9.42 -6.88 6.19
CA GLN A 73 -10.33 -7.25 7.26
C GLN A 73 -10.79 -6.02 8.04
N VAL A 74 -11.93 -6.15 8.69
CA VAL A 74 -12.51 -5.09 9.53
C VAL A 74 -11.60 -4.68 10.69
N ASP A 75 -10.75 -5.59 11.17
CA ASP A 75 -9.77 -5.35 12.25
C ASP A 75 -8.51 -4.61 11.78
N GLY A 76 -8.40 -4.31 10.47
CA GLY A 76 -7.27 -3.60 9.87
C GLY A 76 -6.17 -4.50 9.31
N ASN A 77 -6.27 -5.83 9.46
CA ASN A 77 -5.36 -6.75 8.80
C ASN A 77 -5.56 -6.74 7.30
N GLN A 78 -4.46 -6.89 6.55
CA GLN A 78 -4.51 -6.98 5.10
C GLN A 78 -3.57 -8.07 4.58
N THR A 79 -3.91 -8.59 3.41
CA THR A 79 -3.09 -9.56 2.65
C THR A 79 -3.21 -9.25 1.17
N GLU A 80 -2.19 -9.57 0.41
CA GLU A 80 -2.17 -9.30 -1.02
C GLU A 80 -1.63 -10.47 -1.82
N ASP A 81 -2.00 -10.51 -3.09
CA ASP A 81 -1.42 -11.37 -4.12
C ASP A 81 -1.24 -10.59 -5.42
N LEU A 82 -0.20 -10.93 -6.18
CA LEU A 82 0.24 -10.20 -7.36
C LEU A 82 0.58 -11.17 -8.49
N VAL A 83 0.12 -10.84 -9.70
CA VAL A 83 0.44 -11.58 -10.92
C VAL A 83 0.90 -10.63 -12.01
N PHE A 84 2.07 -10.90 -12.59
CA PHE A 84 2.56 -10.19 -13.78
C PHE A 84 1.77 -10.61 -15.02
N VAL A 85 1.45 -9.63 -15.85
CA VAL A 85 0.71 -9.77 -17.10
C VAL A 85 1.62 -9.39 -18.25
N ASN A 86 1.61 -10.21 -19.31
CA ASN A 86 2.44 -10.01 -20.50
C ASN A 86 3.94 -9.99 -20.22
N ALA A 87 4.34 -10.64 -19.13
CA ALA A 87 5.75 -10.80 -18.81
C ALA A 87 6.40 -11.85 -19.71
N PRO A 88 7.68 -11.68 -20.10
CA PRO A 88 8.43 -12.73 -20.77
C PRO A 88 8.57 -13.98 -19.88
N ASP A 89 8.63 -15.17 -20.50
CA ASP A 89 8.68 -16.46 -19.79
C ASP A 89 9.85 -16.58 -18.78
N ASN A 90 10.92 -15.83 -19.00
CA ASN A 90 12.07 -15.80 -18.10
C ASN A 90 11.87 -14.95 -16.82
N LEU A 91 10.78 -14.19 -16.73
CA LEU A 91 10.39 -13.47 -15.49
C LEU A 91 9.60 -14.37 -14.52
N GLU A 92 9.15 -15.54 -14.94
CA GLU A 92 8.39 -16.47 -14.08
C GLU A 92 9.21 -17.06 -12.93
N GLU A 93 10.55 -17.08 -13.04
CA GLU A 93 11.45 -17.54 -11.96
C GLU A 93 11.86 -16.44 -10.97
N LEU A 94 11.51 -15.21 -11.25
CA LEU A 94 11.72 -14.11 -10.30
C LEU A 94 10.54 -14.06 -9.34
N ASP A 95 10.72 -14.66 -8.18
CA ASP A 95 9.95 -14.36 -6.97
C ASP A 95 10.35 -12.94 -6.54
N VAL A 96 9.84 -11.93 -7.27
CA VAL A 96 10.17 -10.53 -7.04
C VAL A 96 9.40 -10.10 -5.81
N GLN A 97 9.98 -10.32 -4.66
CA GLN A 97 9.56 -9.67 -3.43
C GLN A 97 10.06 -8.21 -3.50
N PHE A 98 9.18 -7.30 -3.90
CA PHE A 98 9.48 -5.89 -3.72
C PHE A 98 9.44 -5.56 -2.23
N VAL A 99 10.55 -5.11 -1.70
CA VAL A 99 10.61 -4.58 -0.34
C VAL A 99 10.54 -3.07 -0.45
N GLU A 100 9.46 -2.49 0.07
CA GLU A 100 9.35 -1.03 0.20
C GLU A 100 10.13 -0.56 1.44
N LEU A 101 11.03 0.39 1.24
CA LEU A 101 11.82 1.00 2.31
C LEU A 101 11.41 2.47 2.47
N TYR A 102 10.65 2.76 3.50
CA TYR A 102 10.36 4.14 3.89
C TYR A 102 11.53 4.72 4.66
N THR A 103 12.19 5.73 4.11
CA THR A 103 13.43 6.26 4.67
C THR A 103 13.34 7.76 4.86
N THR A 104 13.67 8.23 6.05
CA THR A 104 13.87 9.64 6.35
C THR A 104 15.35 9.89 6.60
N VAL A 105 15.95 10.79 5.84
CA VAL A 105 17.34 11.19 6.01
C VAL A 105 17.41 12.50 6.77
N LEU A 106 18.18 12.53 7.86
CA LEU A 106 18.39 13.70 8.70
C LEU A 106 19.85 14.15 8.62
N ASP A 107 20.08 15.45 8.68
CA ASP A 107 21.42 16.02 8.86
C ASP A 107 21.89 15.88 10.33
N ARG A 108 23.09 16.43 10.65
CA ARG A 108 23.66 16.35 12.00
C ARG A 108 22.86 17.13 13.04
N ASP A 109 22.05 18.08 12.61
CA ASP A 109 21.21 18.93 13.44
C ASP A 109 19.75 18.42 13.49
N SER A 110 19.51 17.19 13.00
CA SER A 110 18.20 16.51 12.94
C SER A 110 17.18 17.17 12.02
N HIS A 111 17.62 17.91 11.01
CA HIS A 111 16.73 18.45 10.00
C HIS A 111 16.61 17.49 8.81
N PRO A 112 15.41 17.33 8.22
CA PRO A 112 15.22 16.49 7.05
C PRO A 112 15.99 17.01 5.83
N VAL A 113 16.79 16.13 5.19
CA VAL A 113 17.46 16.40 3.93
C VAL A 113 16.53 16.05 2.80
N ARG A 114 16.16 17.03 1.96
CA ARG A 114 15.10 16.89 0.96
C ARG A 114 15.59 16.70 -0.48
N ASP A 115 16.82 17.07 -0.79
CA ASP A 115 17.32 17.13 -2.18
C ASP A 115 18.14 15.89 -2.57
N LEU A 116 17.82 14.72 -2.00
CA LEU A 116 18.47 13.45 -2.29
C LEU A 116 17.85 12.79 -3.52
N GLU A 117 18.69 12.18 -4.35
CA GLU A 117 18.30 11.39 -5.51
C GLU A 117 18.65 9.91 -5.32
N GLN A 118 18.10 9.03 -6.16
CA GLN A 118 18.37 7.58 -6.09
C GLN A 118 19.88 7.25 -5.99
N ARG A 119 20.74 7.99 -6.70
CA ARG A 119 22.18 7.82 -6.71
C ARG A 119 22.86 8.09 -5.35
N ASP A 120 22.19 8.79 -4.44
CA ASP A 120 22.70 9.11 -3.11
C ASP A 120 22.43 7.98 -2.11
N PHE A 121 21.69 6.94 -2.54
CA PHE A 121 21.33 5.79 -1.72
C PHE A 121 22.03 4.53 -2.19
N ARG A 122 22.35 3.68 -1.23
CA ARG A 122 22.83 2.32 -1.45
C ARG A 122 22.08 1.38 -0.51
N VAL A 123 21.35 0.45 -1.07
CA VAL A 123 20.63 -0.59 -0.32
C VAL A 123 21.50 -1.83 -0.27
N LEU A 124 21.61 -2.42 0.92
CA LEU A 124 22.35 -3.65 1.16
C LEU A 124 21.42 -4.62 1.91
N GLU A 125 21.37 -5.86 1.45
CA GLU A 125 20.75 -6.98 2.16
C GLU A 125 21.85 -7.99 2.48
N ASP A 126 22.06 -8.30 3.74
CA ASP A 126 23.15 -9.16 4.22
C ASP A 126 24.53 -8.77 3.66
N GLY A 127 24.76 -7.47 3.45
CA GLY A 127 25.99 -6.92 2.90
C GLY A 127 26.09 -6.98 1.36
N VAL A 128 25.11 -7.56 0.68
CA VAL A 128 25.01 -7.62 -0.79
C VAL A 128 24.26 -6.40 -1.32
N PRO A 129 24.84 -5.63 -2.27
CA PRO A 129 24.14 -4.52 -2.89
C PRO A 129 22.89 -4.97 -3.62
N GLN A 130 21.77 -4.28 -3.35
CA GLN A 130 20.48 -4.46 -4.01
C GLN A 130 20.23 -3.33 -5.00
N GLU A 131 19.58 -3.66 -6.11
CA GLU A 131 19.17 -2.67 -7.10
C GLU A 131 17.93 -1.91 -6.60
N ILE A 132 17.98 -0.58 -6.67
CA ILE A 132 16.81 0.24 -6.42
C ILE A 132 16.01 0.33 -7.71
N VAL A 133 14.95 -0.45 -7.81
CA VAL A 133 14.09 -0.52 -9.01
C VAL A 133 13.22 0.72 -9.14
N ARG A 134 12.79 1.29 -8.00
CA ARG A 134 11.93 2.47 -7.93
C ARG A 134 12.38 3.39 -6.80
N PHE A 135 12.41 4.67 -7.08
CA PHE A 135 12.74 5.70 -6.10
C PHE A 135 11.71 6.82 -6.20
N GLU A 136 11.01 7.08 -5.11
CA GLU A 136 10.02 8.15 -5.04
C GLU A 136 10.25 9.00 -3.82
N ARG A 137 10.01 10.30 -3.98
CA ARG A 137 9.95 11.24 -2.87
C ARG A 137 8.49 11.41 -2.46
N LEU A 138 8.19 11.02 -1.24
CA LEU A 138 6.86 11.18 -0.66
C LEU A 138 6.78 12.56 0.00
N GLU A 139 6.11 13.51 -0.66
CA GLU A 139 5.98 14.88 -0.16
C GLU A 139 4.73 15.07 0.72
N ASN A 140 3.70 14.22 0.53
CA ASN A 140 2.41 14.35 1.20
C ASN A 140 1.91 12.98 1.70
N LEU A 141 2.54 12.44 2.72
CA LEU A 141 1.98 11.25 3.39
C LEU A 141 0.76 11.67 4.22
N PRO A 142 -0.38 10.98 4.10
CA PRO A 142 -1.51 11.21 4.98
C PRO A 142 -1.11 10.88 6.42
N ILE A 143 -1.27 11.84 7.32
CA ILE A 143 -1.00 11.66 8.74
C ILE A 143 -2.33 11.39 9.44
N HIS A 144 -2.44 10.26 10.13
CA HIS A 144 -3.54 9.97 11.03
C HIS A 144 -3.16 10.42 12.43
N VAL A 145 -3.84 11.44 12.95
CA VAL A 145 -3.59 11.99 14.29
C VAL A 145 -4.76 11.66 15.19
N ALA A 146 -4.47 11.07 16.35
CA ALA A 146 -5.42 10.86 17.43
C ALA A 146 -4.99 11.67 18.66
N ILE A 147 -5.86 12.51 19.20
CA ILE A 147 -5.64 13.23 20.45
C ILE A 147 -6.41 12.53 21.56
N VAL A 148 -5.69 12.04 22.55
CA VAL A 148 -6.28 11.43 23.74
C VAL A 148 -6.25 12.45 24.87
N LEU A 149 -7.44 12.77 25.39
CA LEU A 149 -7.58 13.69 26.53
C LEU A 149 -7.92 12.89 27.79
N ASP A 150 -7.25 13.18 28.90
CA ASP A 150 -7.58 12.65 30.22
C ASP A 150 -8.81 13.40 30.78
N PHE A 151 -9.82 12.63 31.22
CA PHE A 151 -11.05 13.11 31.85
C PHE A 151 -11.10 12.81 33.35
N SER A 152 -9.95 12.64 34.01
CA SER A 152 -9.91 12.44 35.45
C SER A 152 -10.47 13.67 36.20
N ALA A 153 -10.92 13.45 37.44
CA ALA A 153 -11.50 14.51 38.28
C ALA A 153 -10.55 15.70 38.49
N SER A 154 -9.24 15.47 38.46
CA SER A 154 -8.23 16.54 38.56
C SER A 154 -8.20 17.45 37.32
N MET A 155 -8.73 17.01 36.18
CA MET A 155 -8.73 17.76 34.93
C MET A 155 -10.05 18.53 34.69
N GLU A 156 -11.05 18.37 35.55
CA GLU A 156 -12.40 18.94 35.35
C GLU A 156 -12.37 20.47 35.12
N SER A 157 -11.53 21.19 35.87
CA SER A 157 -11.38 22.66 35.73
C SER A 157 -10.68 23.09 34.44
N ASN A 158 -9.87 22.21 33.83
CA ASN A 158 -9.03 22.53 32.64
C ASN A 158 -9.56 21.91 31.37
N LEU A 159 -10.63 21.13 31.45
CA LEU A 159 -11.17 20.37 30.32
C LEU A 159 -11.60 21.26 29.14
N ALA A 160 -12.19 22.40 29.43
CA ALA A 160 -12.62 23.36 28.40
C ALA A 160 -11.41 23.92 27.63
N GLN A 161 -10.31 24.23 28.34
CA GLN A 161 -9.08 24.72 27.77
C GLN A 161 -8.36 23.64 26.95
N ALA A 162 -8.32 22.39 27.46
CA ALA A 162 -7.73 21.26 26.75
C ALA A 162 -8.48 20.96 25.43
N LYS A 163 -9.81 20.99 25.43
CA LYS A 163 -10.63 20.85 24.22
C LYS A 163 -10.40 21.99 23.23
N ALA A 164 -10.30 23.23 23.70
CA ALA A 164 -10.04 24.38 22.84
C ALA A 164 -8.67 24.25 22.15
N ALA A 165 -7.63 23.88 22.89
CA ALA A 165 -6.28 23.66 22.37
C ALA A 165 -6.25 22.50 21.34
N ALA A 166 -6.95 21.41 21.59
CA ALA A 166 -7.06 20.31 20.65
C ALA A 166 -7.74 20.73 19.34
N LEU A 167 -8.81 21.52 19.41
CA LEU A 167 -9.50 22.04 18.23
C LEU A 167 -8.62 23.02 17.44
N GLU A 168 -7.91 23.92 18.13
CA GLU A 168 -6.97 24.86 17.52
C GLU A 168 -5.84 24.14 16.78
N PHE A 169 -5.31 23.05 17.37
CA PHE A 169 -4.30 22.20 16.73
C PHE A 169 -4.78 21.63 15.38
N PHE A 170 -6.02 21.09 15.32
CA PHE A 170 -6.58 20.60 14.08
C PHE A 170 -6.89 21.71 13.05
N GLN A 171 -7.24 22.91 13.52
CA GLN A 171 -7.58 24.04 12.64
C GLN A 171 -6.34 24.77 12.09
N SER A 172 -5.22 24.73 12.81
CA SER A 172 -3.97 25.35 12.37
C SER A 172 -3.29 24.63 11.20
N GLY A 173 -3.77 23.43 10.85
CA GLY A 173 -3.23 22.60 9.79
C GLY A 173 -1.85 22.03 10.16
N ILE A 174 -1.74 20.75 10.14
CA ILE A 174 -0.45 20.04 10.25
C ILE A 174 0.26 20.12 8.91
#